data_efd0123bff02730415571b304be2a4ec
#
_entry.id   efd0123bff02730415571b304be2a4ec
#
_cell.length_a   1.000
_cell.length_b   1.000
_cell.length_c   1.000
_cell.angle_alpha   90.00
_cell.angle_beta   90.00
_cell.angle_gamma   90.00
#
_symmetry.space_group_name_H-M   'P 1'
#
loop_
_entity.id
_entity.type
_entity.pdbx_description
1 polymer ?
#
loop_
_entity_poly.entity_id
_entity_poly.type
_entity_poly.pdbx_seq_one_letter_code
_entity_poly.pdbx_strand_id
1 'polypeptide(L)'
;VDVLSTAERLADEVLFPAALTTDTADAVPVDLLDTLAEAGLYGLSGPISAGGVDADFPTVCSVVEKLASGCLTTTFVWVQHLGAVIAAAGSDNAAIGDWVSPLCRGQRRAGLALGGAIPGRPLLRARETENGWTFTGTSPYVSGWNRVDVIHTAARTDDGRLVWALIDARESATLIVERLTLVALNATATVRADLLEHDVPAQRVTSVGPYREGPVPPEPLRIHAALALGVAMRCCRLLGATPLDEELARVRAELDRLDPATIQAARGSAGEVALRAAAALAVATGSRSLLVGDHAQRLIREALFGLVYALRPGSRDAVLVQLRAAP
;
A
#
# COMPACT_ATOMS: atom_id res chain seq x y z
N VAL A 1 24.40 0.54 -1.19
CA VAL A 1 23.63 -0.54 -1.88
C VAL A 1 22.73 0.13 -2.89
N ASP A 2 22.77 -0.30 -4.15
CA ASP A 2 21.80 0.15 -5.15
C ASP A 2 20.45 -0.51 -4.88
N VAL A 3 19.54 0.27 -4.30
CA VAL A 3 18.21 -0.23 -3.91
C VAL A 3 17.36 -0.63 -5.12
N LEU A 4 17.58 -0.03 -6.30
CA LEU A 4 16.85 -0.36 -7.52
C LEU A 4 17.23 -1.73 -8.06
N SER A 5 18.52 -2.01 -8.16
CA SER A 5 19.03 -3.34 -8.54
C SER A 5 18.65 -4.40 -7.52
N THR A 6 18.67 -4.06 -6.22
CA THR A 6 18.24 -4.96 -5.15
C THR A 6 16.75 -5.30 -5.28
N ALA A 7 15.88 -4.30 -5.49
CA ALA A 7 14.45 -4.51 -5.65
C ALA A 7 14.13 -5.36 -6.89
N GLU A 8 14.84 -5.14 -8.01
CA GLU A 8 14.66 -5.92 -9.23
C GLU A 8 15.05 -7.39 -9.03
N ARG A 9 16.22 -7.64 -8.45
CA ARG A 9 16.67 -9.00 -8.13
C ARG A 9 15.67 -9.71 -7.18
N LEU A 10 15.24 -9.04 -6.11
CA LEU A 10 14.26 -9.61 -5.19
C LEU A 10 12.92 -9.90 -5.87
N ALA A 11 12.47 -9.01 -6.75
CA ALA A 11 11.24 -9.22 -7.51
C ALA A 11 11.31 -10.45 -8.39
N ASP A 12 12.43 -10.67 -9.08
CA ASP A 12 12.58 -11.74 -10.08
C ASP A 12 12.99 -13.09 -9.45
N GLU A 13 13.90 -13.08 -8.47
CA GLU A 13 14.49 -14.30 -7.92
C GLU A 13 13.78 -14.81 -6.66
N VAL A 14 13.03 -13.95 -5.95
CA VAL A 14 12.39 -14.30 -4.67
C VAL A 14 10.88 -14.16 -4.76
N LEU A 15 10.38 -12.94 -5.04
CA LEU A 15 8.96 -12.65 -4.91
C LEU A 15 8.13 -13.32 -6.02
N PHE A 16 8.59 -13.28 -7.29
CA PHE A 16 7.84 -13.88 -8.38
C PHE A 16 7.77 -15.40 -8.30
N PRO A 17 8.85 -16.14 -8.01
CA PRO A 17 8.77 -17.58 -7.77
C PRO A 17 7.84 -17.97 -6.61
N ALA A 18 7.81 -17.18 -5.54
CA ALA A 18 6.95 -17.43 -4.38
C ALA A 18 5.50 -16.93 -4.56
N ALA A 19 5.19 -16.18 -5.62
CA ALA A 19 3.93 -15.44 -5.74
C ALA A 19 2.70 -16.37 -5.83
N LEU A 20 2.80 -17.53 -6.46
CA LEU A 20 1.68 -18.50 -6.56
C LEU A 20 1.38 -19.14 -5.20
N THR A 21 2.41 -19.50 -4.45
CA THR A 21 2.25 -20.03 -3.09
C THR A 21 1.71 -18.95 -2.16
N THR A 22 2.20 -17.71 -2.29
CA THR A 22 1.67 -16.57 -1.52
C THR A 22 0.21 -16.29 -1.82
N ASP A 23 -0.21 -16.37 -3.09
CA ASP A 23 -1.58 -16.10 -3.52
C ASP A 23 -2.62 -17.00 -2.83
N THR A 24 -2.25 -18.24 -2.54
CA THR A 24 -3.12 -19.25 -1.91
C THR A 24 -2.93 -19.37 -0.39
N ALA A 25 -1.98 -18.64 0.19
CA ALA A 25 -1.72 -18.66 1.63
C ALA A 25 -2.76 -17.82 2.41
N ASP A 26 -2.89 -18.11 3.71
CA ASP A 26 -3.72 -17.32 4.61
C ASP A 26 -3.13 -15.94 4.91
N ALA A 27 -1.81 -15.83 4.89
CA ALA A 27 -1.08 -14.58 5.06
C ALA A 27 0.25 -14.63 4.31
N VAL A 28 0.80 -13.46 3.95
CA VAL A 28 2.14 -13.38 3.34
C VAL A 28 3.14 -14.17 4.17
N PRO A 29 3.93 -15.08 3.57
CA PRO A 29 5.00 -15.79 4.27
C PRO A 29 5.97 -14.80 4.94
N VAL A 30 6.29 -15.04 6.21
CA VAL A 30 7.09 -14.12 7.01
C VAL A 30 8.51 -13.94 6.46
N ASP A 31 9.09 -15.00 5.94
CA ASP A 31 10.42 -15.03 5.30
C ASP A 31 10.54 -14.08 4.12
N LEU A 32 9.47 -13.84 3.35
CA LEU A 32 9.47 -12.84 2.28
C LEU A 32 9.57 -11.41 2.86
N LEU A 33 8.89 -11.15 3.97
CA LEU A 33 8.97 -9.86 4.64
C LEU A 33 10.32 -9.67 5.36
N ASP A 34 10.89 -10.74 5.91
CA ASP A 34 12.23 -10.76 6.51
C ASP A 34 13.29 -10.46 5.44
N THR A 35 13.19 -11.07 4.26
CA THR A 35 14.07 -10.79 3.12
C THR A 35 14.04 -9.31 2.71
N LEU A 36 12.84 -8.67 2.69
CA LEU A 36 12.74 -7.23 2.44
C LEU A 36 13.37 -6.38 3.55
N ALA A 37 13.30 -6.83 4.81
CA ALA A 37 13.92 -6.16 5.95
C ALA A 37 15.46 -6.27 5.90
N GLU A 38 15.99 -7.47 5.64
CA GLU A 38 17.43 -7.72 5.46
C GLU A 38 18.03 -6.92 4.31
N ALA A 39 17.23 -6.67 3.26
CA ALA A 39 17.61 -5.81 2.14
C ALA A 39 17.53 -4.30 2.46
N GLY A 40 17.12 -3.90 3.66
CA GLY A 40 16.98 -2.51 4.10
C GLY A 40 15.76 -1.77 3.54
N LEU A 41 14.84 -2.48 2.86
CA LEU A 41 13.72 -1.84 2.17
C LEU A 41 12.63 -1.30 3.13
N TYR A 42 12.58 -1.76 4.37
CA TYR A 42 11.69 -1.18 5.38
C TYR A 42 12.08 0.25 5.75
N GLY A 43 13.39 0.57 5.67
CA GLY A 43 13.91 1.92 5.88
C GLY A 43 14.00 2.78 4.62
N LEU A 44 13.37 2.39 3.50
CA LEU A 44 13.54 3.06 2.21
C LEU A 44 13.32 4.58 2.28
N SER A 45 12.27 5.02 2.97
CA SER A 45 11.93 6.45 3.17
C SER A 45 12.39 7.01 4.53
N GLY A 46 13.18 6.25 5.28
CA GLY A 46 13.64 6.64 6.60
C GLY A 46 15.03 7.26 6.59
N PRO A 47 15.38 8.05 7.63
CA PRO A 47 16.67 8.73 7.70
C PRO A 47 17.85 7.76 7.85
N ILE A 48 18.96 8.08 7.23
CA ILE A 48 20.21 7.28 7.28
C ILE A 48 20.66 7.09 8.73
N SER A 49 20.53 8.12 9.59
CA SER A 49 20.92 8.09 11.00
C SER A 49 20.18 7.03 11.81
N ALA A 50 18.99 6.60 11.36
CA ALA A 50 18.20 5.56 12.01
C ALA A 50 18.33 4.17 11.30
N GLY A 51 19.21 4.05 10.31
CA GLY A 51 19.40 2.83 9.51
C GLY A 51 18.49 2.78 8.29
N GLY A 52 17.91 3.89 7.88
CA GLY A 52 17.16 4.03 6.63
C GLY A 52 18.06 4.31 5.43
N VAL A 53 17.43 4.45 4.27
CA VAL A 53 18.07 4.72 2.97
C VAL A 53 17.97 6.20 2.58
N ASP A 54 16.96 6.90 3.08
CA ASP A 54 16.61 8.29 2.73
C ASP A 54 16.44 8.47 1.21
N ALA A 55 15.74 7.50 0.61
CA ALA A 55 15.51 7.49 -0.83
C ALA A 55 14.56 8.62 -1.23
N ASP A 56 14.84 9.27 -2.35
CA ASP A 56 13.92 10.24 -2.93
C ASP A 56 12.62 9.58 -3.43
N PHE A 57 11.60 10.39 -3.62
CA PHE A 57 10.28 9.90 -3.99
C PHE A 57 10.23 9.14 -5.32
N PRO A 58 10.94 9.56 -6.40
CA PRO A 58 11.05 8.77 -7.63
C PRO A 58 11.67 7.39 -7.42
N THR A 59 12.69 7.29 -6.59
CA THR A 59 13.32 6.02 -6.22
C THR A 59 12.34 5.13 -5.46
N VAL A 60 11.60 5.67 -4.50
CA VAL A 60 10.55 4.92 -3.78
C VAL A 60 9.52 4.37 -4.76
N CYS A 61 9.00 5.18 -5.68
CA CYS A 61 8.05 4.73 -6.70
C CYS A 61 8.61 3.59 -7.56
N SER A 62 9.86 3.70 -7.99
CA SER A 62 10.54 2.69 -8.82
C SER A 62 10.74 1.37 -8.07
N VAL A 63 11.09 1.42 -6.77
CA VAL A 63 11.19 0.23 -5.92
C VAL A 63 9.82 -0.44 -5.77
N VAL A 64 8.76 0.33 -5.52
CA VAL A 64 7.38 -0.20 -5.42
C VAL A 64 6.97 -0.90 -6.73
N GLU A 65 7.22 -0.29 -7.89
CA GLU A 65 6.94 -0.90 -9.20
C GLU A 65 7.68 -2.23 -9.39
N LYS A 66 8.99 -2.25 -9.08
CA LYS A 66 9.81 -3.46 -9.23
C LYS A 66 9.29 -4.58 -8.32
N LEU A 67 9.09 -4.33 -7.03
CA LEU A 67 8.60 -5.33 -6.09
C LEU A 67 7.18 -5.82 -6.46
N ALA A 68 6.28 -4.91 -6.86
CA ALA A 68 4.93 -5.27 -7.30
C ALA A 68 4.94 -6.15 -8.56
N SER A 69 5.95 -6.01 -9.43
CA SER A 69 6.13 -6.92 -10.57
C SER A 69 6.48 -8.36 -10.14
N GLY A 70 7.07 -8.54 -8.98
CA GLY A 70 7.32 -9.86 -8.39
C GLY A 70 6.06 -10.46 -7.76
N CYS A 71 5.55 -9.80 -6.72
CA CYS A 71 4.35 -10.22 -6.00
C CYS A 71 3.62 -8.99 -5.44
N LEU A 72 2.49 -8.64 -6.04
CA LEU A 72 1.71 -7.49 -5.57
C LEU A 72 1.24 -7.68 -4.12
N THR A 73 0.87 -8.89 -3.73
CA THR A 73 0.38 -9.22 -2.37
C THR A 73 1.43 -8.88 -1.30
N THR A 74 2.68 -9.34 -1.48
CA THR A 74 3.78 -9.05 -0.56
C THR A 74 4.13 -7.57 -0.56
N THR A 75 4.21 -6.96 -1.74
CA THR A 75 4.51 -5.54 -1.90
C THR A 75 3.44 -4.66 -1.24
N PHE A 76 2.17 -5.05 -1.35
CA PHE A 76 1.07 -4.29 -0.76
C PHE A 76 1.10 -4.29 0.77
N VAL A 77 1.47 -5.41 1.42
CA VAL A 77 1.67 -5.44 2.88
C VAL A 77 2.85 -4.55 3.27
N TRP A 78 3.97 -4.67 2.56
CA TRP A 78 5.19 -3.92 2.86
C TRP A 78 5.01 -2.41 2.66
N VAL A 79 4.37 -1.96 1.57
CA VAL A 79 4.28 -0.52 1.24
C VAL A 79 3.46 0.28 2.25
N GLN A 80 2.52 -0.36 2.98
CA GLN A 80 1.77 0.28 4.06
C GLN A 80 2.68 0.81 5.18
N HIS A 81 3.84 0.19 5.34
CA HIS A 81 4.81 0.54 6.38
C HIS A 81 5.49 1.90 6.15
N LEU A 82 5.74 2.27 4.89
CA LEU A 82 6.51 3.47 4.56
C LEU A 82 5.93 4.75 5.17
N GLY A 83 4.60 4.86 5.21
CA GLY A 83 3.91 5.99 5.83
C GLY A 83 4.18 6.12 7.33
N ALA A 84 4.32 5.00 8.04
CA ALA A 84 4.64 5.01 9.47
C ALA A 84 6.10 5.44 9.72
N VAL A 85 7.04 5.03 8.86
CA VAL A 85 8.45 5.46 8.94
C VAL A 85 8.54 6.97 8.75
N ILE A 86 7.92 7.51 7.70
CA ILE A 86 7.91 8.95 7.41
C ILE A 86 7.29 9.73 8.59
N ALA A 87 6.14 9.26 9.09
CA ALA A 87 5.45 9.93 10.19
C ALA A 87 6.24 9.88 11.50
N ALA A 88 6.89 8.76 11.79
CA ALA A 88 7.73 8.65 13.00
C ALA A 88 8.98 9.53 12.91
N ALA A 89 9.65 9.55 11.75
CA ALA A 89 10.85 10.35 11.53
C ALA A 89 10.57 11.86 11.55
N GLY A 90 9.37 12.29 11.12
CA GLY A 90 8.95 13.69 11.12
C GLY A 90 8.13 14.11 12.35
N SER A 91 8.03 13.27 13.39
CA SER A 91 7.21 13.56 14.56
C SER A 91 7.92 14.50 15.53
N ASP A 92 7.19 15.51 16.01
CA ASP A 92 7.64 16.38 17.13
C ASP A 92 7.50 15.72 18.51
N ASN A 93 6.87 14.55 18.59
CA ASN A 93 6.74 13.79 19.82
C ASN A 93 8.01 13.00 20.11
N ALA A 94 8.79 13.44 21.10
CA ALA A 94 10.06 12.81 21.44
C ALA A 94 9.97 11.29 21.73
N ALA A 95 8.83 10.82 22.28
CA ALA A 95 8.62 9.41 22.55
C ALA A 95 8.47 8.54 21.27
N ILE A 96 8.15 9.15 20.13
CA ILE A 96 8.12 8.48 18.82
C ILE A 96 9.54 8.28 18.27
N GLY A 97 10.52 9.06 18.71
CA GLY A 97 11.92 8.90 18.29
C GLY A 97 12.46 7.49 18.47
N ASP A 98 12.06 6.80 19.54
CA ASP A 98 12.47 5.42 19.82
C ASP A 98 11.91 4.40 18.81
N TRP A 99 10.90 4.78 18.03
CA TRP A 99 10.28 3.92 17.00
C TRP A 99 10.98 4.02 15.65
N VAL A 100 11.69 5.11 15.36
CA VAL A 100 12.24 5.37 14.03
C VAL A 100 13.21 4.28 13.60
N SER A 101 14.21 3.95 14.43
CA SER A 101 15.21 2.92 14.08
C SER A 101 14.62 1.51 13.98
N PRO A 102 13.78 1.02 14.91
CA PRO A 102 13.11 -0.27 14.75
C PRO A 102 12.21 -0.36 13.52
N LEU A 103 11.51 0.72 13.14
CA LEU A 103 10.73 0.77 11.91
C LEU A 103 11.65 0.73 10.69
N CYS A 104 12.67 1.56 10.59
CA CYS A 104 13.61 1.58 9.47
C CYS A 104 14.28 0.21 9.23
N ARG A 105 14.52 -0.56 10.29
CA ARG A 105 15.15 -1.88 10.21
C ARG A 105 14.17 -3.03 10.00
N GLY A 106 12.85 -2.76 9.94
CA GLY A 106 11.81 -3.79 9.85
C GLY A 106 11.70 -4.69 11.09
N GLN A 107 12.34 -4.30 12.22
CA GLN A 107 12.22 -4.95 13.52
C GLN A 107 10.84 -4.70 14.15
N ARG A 108 10.21 -3.59 13.77
CA ARG A 108 8.81 -3.27 13.98
C ARG A 108 8.18 -2.97 12.63
N ARG A 109 7.12 -3.67 12.30
CA ARG A 109 6.39 -3.52 11.04
C ARG A 109 5.07 -2.81 11.29
N ALA A 110 4.71 -1.89 10.42
CA ALA A 110 3.49 -1.13 10.54
C ALA A 110 2.52 -1.43 9.38
N GLY A 111 1.25 -1.60 9.71
CA GLY A 111 0.12 -1.52 8.79
C GLY A 111 -0.46 -0.09 8.78
N LEU A 112 -1.55 0.11 8.05
CA LEU A 112 -2.21 1.40 7.89
C LEU A 112 -3.71 1.29 8.12
N ALA A 113 -4.29 2.22 8.90
CA ALA A 113 -5.73 2.32 9.16
C ALA A 113 -6.22 3.76 8.94
N LEU A 114 -7.08 3.96 7.94
CA LEU A 114 -7.49 5.28 7.44
C LEU A 114 -8.90 5.71 7.84
N GLY A 115 -9.54 5.06 8.82
CA GLY A 115 -10.94 5.29 9.16
C GLY A 115 -11.31 6.76 9.49
N GLY A 116 -10.37 7.53 10.06
CA GLY A 116 -10.53 8.96 10.33
C GLY A 116 -10.15 9.87 9.17
N ALA A 117 -9.32 9.39 8.24
CA ALA A 117 -8.79 10.20 7.13
C ALA A 117 -9.66 10.16 5.86
N ILE A 118 -10.74 9.39 5.85
CA ILE A 118 -11.66 9.33 4.70
C ILE A 118 -12.45 10.63 4.54
N PRO A 119 -12.85 11.01 3.32
CA PRO A 119 -13.73 12.15 3.08
C PRO A 119 -15.11 11.98 3.73
N GLY A 120 -15.77 13.10 4.03
CA GLY A 120 -17.08 13.12 4.63
C GLY A 120 -17.07 12.73 6.12
N ARG A 121 -18.08 12.01 6.57
CA ARG A 121 -18.20 11.61 7.99
C ARG A 121 -17.12 10.57 8.33
N PRO A 122 -16.26 10.82 9.35
CA PRO A 122 -15.24 9.86 9.73
C PRO A 122 -15.86 8.57 10.26
N LEU A 123 -15.26 7.44 9.86
CA LEU A 123 -15.59 6.13 10.39
C LEU A 123 -14.89 5.86 11.73
N LEU A 124 -13.75 6.49 11.97
CA LEU A 124 -12.98 6.41 13.21
C LEU A 124 -12.81 7.79 13.83
N ARG A 125 -13.23 7.94 15.06
CA ARG A 125 -13.22 9.19 15.83
C ARG A 125 -12.18 9.14 16.93
N ALA A 126 -11.63 10.32 17.26
CA ALA A 126 -10.74 10.53 18.38
C ALA A 126 -11.36 11.51 19.38
N ARG A 127 -11.23 11.20 20.66
CA ARG A 127 -11.57 12.10 21.78
C ARG A 127 -10.33 12.25 22.64
N GLU A 128 -9.97 13.48 22.94
CA GLU A 128 -8.84 13.81 23.81
C GLU A 128 -9.13 13.43 25.27
N THR A 129 -8.13 12.91 25.97
CA THR A 129 -8.17 12.52 27.37
C THR A 129 -6.99 13.13 28.12
N GLU A 130 -6.95 13.02 29.43
CA GLU A 130 -5.85 13.53 30.25
C GLU A 130 -4.47 12.93 29.86
N ASN A 131 -4.44 11.65 29.44
CA ASN A 131 -3.20 10.91 29.18
C ASN A 131 -2.98 10.57 27.69
N GLY A 132 -3.78 11.16 26.79
CA GLY A 132 -3.69 10.89 25.35
C GLY A 132 -5.02 10.99 24.66
N TRP A 133 -5.46 9.90 24.03
CA TRP A 133 -6.68 9.87 23.20
C TRP A 133 -7.46 8.58 23.40
N THR A 134 -8.75 8.63 23.12
CA THR A 134 -9.59 7.45 22.97
C THR A 134 -10.08 7.39 21.53
N PHE A 135 -9.88 6.24 20.87
CA PHE A 135 -10.36 6.02 19.51
C PHE A 135 -11.62 5.13 19.52
N THR A 136 -12.65 5.55 18.76
CA THR A 136 -13.90 4.81 18.67
C THR A 136 -14.44 4.78 17.25
N GLY A 137 -14.79 3.60 16.75
CA GLY A 137 -15.34 3.41 15.41
C GLY A 137 -14.63 2.32 14.62
N THR A 138 -14.63 2.42 13.30
CA THR A 138 -14.18 1.35 12.40
C THR A 138 -13.12 1.83 11.44
N SER A 139 -12.10 1.00 11.18
CA SER A 139 -11.28 1.07 9.97
C SER A 139 -11.64 -0.12 9.07
N PRO A 140 -12.25 0.10 7.90
CA PRO A 140 -12.86 -0.98 7.11
C PRO A 140 -11.85 -1.91 6.45
N TYR A 141 -10.63 -1.44 6.26
CA TYR A 141 -9.55 -2.22 5.62
C TYR A 141 -8.23 -1.93 6.33
N VAL A 142 -7.69 -2.95 6.99
CA VAL A 142 -6.35 -2.94 7.59
C VAL A 142 -5.62 -4.17 7.08
N SER A 143 -4.62 -3.97 6.23
CA SER A 143 -3.86 -5.07 5.62
C SER A 143 -2.60 -5.39 6.40
N GLY A 144 -2.13 -6.64 6.28
CA GLY A 144 -0.96 -7.13 7.00
C GLY A 144 -1.26 -7.67 8.40
N TRP A 145 -2.52 -7.98 8.73
CA TRP A 145 -2.85 -8.54 10.04
C TRP A 145 -2.05 -9.82 10.32
N ASN A 146 -1.53 -9.99 11.53
CA ASN A 146 -0.59 -11.05 11.92
C ASN A 146 0.80 -11.00 11.22
N ARG A 147 1.11 -9.91 10.49
CA ARG A 147 2.41 -9.64 9.85
C ARG A 147 2.99 -8.29 10.20
N VAL A 148 2.21 -7.47 10.90
CA VAL A 148 2.61 -6.16 11.41
C VAL A 148 2.49 -6.13 12.93
N ASP A 149 3.35 -5.35 13.58
CA ASP A 149 3.38 -5.19 15.04
C ASP A 149 2.47 -4.06 15.49
N VAL A 150 2.36 -3.03 14.65
CA VAL A 150 1.56 -1.83 14.92
C VAL A 150 0.75 -1.43 13.68
N ILE A 151 -0.27 -0.62 13.91
CA ILE A 151 -1.07 0.00 12.85
C ILE A 151 -0.93 1.52 12.99
N HIS A 152 -0.43 2.20 11.96
CA HIS A 152 -0.46 3.65 11.87
C HIS A 152 -1.88 4.08 11.55
N THR A 153 -2.55 4.60 12.56
CA THR A 153 -4.00 4.77 12.57
C THR A 153 -4.38 6.24 12.58
N ALA A 154 -5.28 6.64 11.66
CA ALA A 154 -5.87 7.96 11.61
C ALA A 154 -7.26 7.96 12.27
N ALA A 155 -7.49 8.84 13.23
CA ALA A 155 -8.80 9.09 13.83
C ALA A 155 -9.09 10.60 13.84
N ARG A 156 -10.37 11.00 13.66
CA ARG A 156 -10.78 12.41 13.55
C ARG A 156 -11.55 12.85 14.78
N THR A 157 -11.17 14.01 15.30
CA THR A 157 -11.92 14.66 16.40
C THR A 157 -13.17 15.38 15.90
N ASP A 158 -14.09 15.68 16.81
CA ASP A 158 -15.31 16.42 16.48
C ASP A 158 -15.02 17.89 16.10
N ASP A 159 -13.91 18.47 16.60
CA ASP A 159 -13.44 19.82 16.24
C ASP A 159 -12.60 19.86 14.94
N GLY A 160 -12.51 18.73 14.20
CA GLY A 160 -11.89 18.67 12.88
C GLY A 160 -10.38 18.50 12.89
N ARG A 161 -9.77 18.03 13.99
CA ARG A 161 -8.37 17.60 13.99
C ARG A 161 -8.25 16.14 13.55
N LEU A 162 -7.17 15.81 12.87
CA LEU A 162 -6.76 14.44 12.54
C LEU A 162 -5.62 14.02 13.45
N VAL A 163 -5.85 12.95 14.20
CA VAL A 163 -4.87 12.35 15.12
C VAL A 163 -4.31 11.10 14.46
N TRP A 164 -3.00 11.03 14.32
CA TRP A 164 -2.30 9.86 13.87
C TRP A 164 -1.53 9.23 15.03
N ALA A 165 -1.64 7.91 15.17
CA ALA A 165 -0.97 7.17 16.23
C ALA A 165 -0.57 5.76 15.80
N LEU A 166 0.45 5.21 16.47
CA LEU A 166 0.84 3.82 16.37
C LEU A 166 0.09 3.01 17.45
N ILE A 167 -0.85 2.17 17.05
CA ILE A 167 -1.56 1.25 17.96
C ILE A 167 -1.07 -0.18 17.74
N ASP A 168 -1.06 -1.00 18.78
CA ASP A 168 -0.60 -2.39 18.67
C ASP A 168 -1.56 -3.21 17.78
N ALA A 169 -1.01 -3.94 16.80
CA ALA A 169 -1.78 -4.78 15.88
C ALA A 169 -2.14 -6.13 16.52
N ARG A 170 -2.87 -6.07 17.63
CA ARG A 170 -3.29 -7.24 18.42
C ARG A 170 -4.69 -7.06 18.94
N GLU A 171 -5.52 -8.08 18.76
CA GLU A 171 -6.87 -8.10 19.33
C GLU A 171 -6.86 -7.95 20.86
N SER A 172 -7.85 -7.23 21.34
CA SER A 172 -8.06 -6.95 22.75
C SER A 172 -9.56 -6.75 23.03
N ALA A 173 -9.93 -6.47 24.26
CA ALA A 173 -11.32 -6.10 24.58
C ALA A 173 -11.79 -4.82 23.88
N THR A 174 -10.87 -3.97 23.43
CA THR A 174 -11.16 -2.69 22.79
C THR A 174 -10.70 -2.59 21.32
N LEU A 175 -10.06 -3.61 20.78
CA LEU A 175 -9.70 -3.76 19.35
C LEU A 175 -10.11 -5.14 18.86
N ILE A 176 -11.22 -5.17 18.12
CA ILE A 176 -11.82 -6.39 17.57
C ILE A 176 -11.62 -6.38 16.07
N VAL A 177 -11.28 -7.53 15.49
CA VAL A 177 -11.10 -7.62 14.03
C VAL A 177 -11.95 -8.72 13.40
N GLU A 178 -12.34 -8.46 12.16
CA GLU A 178 -13.03 -9.41 11.30
C GLU A 178 -12.22 -9.61 10.02
N ARG A 179 -11.83 -10.86 9.73
CA ARG A 179 -11.12 -11.21 8.51
C ARG A 179 -12.00 -11.01 7.28
N LEU A 180 -11.48 -10.32 6.28
CA LEU A 180 -12.13 -10.16 4.98
C LEU A 180 -11.60 -11.21 4.00
N THR A 181 -12.50 -11.87 3.27
CA THR A 181 -12.14 -12.78 2.18
C THR A 181 -12.09 -12.00 0.88
N LEU A 182 -10.91 -11.95 0.27
CA LEU A 182 -10.67 -11.16 -0.94
C LEU A 182 -10.43 -12.08 -2.16
N VAL A 183 -10.96 -11.71 -3.33
CA VAL A 183 -10.74 -12.43 -4.59
C VAL A 183 -9.31 -12.19 -5.14
N ALA A 184 -8.67 -11.12 -4.72
CA ALA A 184 -7.29 -10.78 -5.05
C ALA A 184 -6.56 -10.36 -3.78
N LEU A 185 -5.26 -10.65 -3.69
CA LEU A 185 -4.45 -10.28 -2.52
C LEU A 185 -4.98 -10.84 -1.18
N ASN A 186 -5.64 -11.99 -1.19
CA ASN A 186 -6.23 -12.56 0.02
C ASN A 186 -5.20 -12.79 1.14
N ALA A 187 -3.96 -13.15 0.78
CA ALA A 187 -2.88 -13.33 1.73
C ALA A 187 -2.33 -12.01 2.34
N THR A 188 -2.86 -10.85 1.96
CA THR A 188 -2.60 -9.62 2.74
C THR A 188 -3.18 -9.68 4.14
N ALA A 189 -3.98 -10.70 4.45
CA ALA A 189 -4.66 -10.86 5.72
C ALA A 189 -5.44 -9.60 6.13
N THR A 190 -6.12 -8.97 5.16
CA THR A 190 -6.89 -7.75 5.42
C THR A 190 -8.06 -8.02 6.36
N VAL A 191 -8.22 -7.15 7.33
CA VAL A 191 -9.30 -7.18 8.30
C VAL A 191 -10.08 -5.88 8.32
N ARG A 192 -11.33 -5.94 8.74
CA ARG A 192 -12.03 -4.81 9.31
C ARG A 192 -11.63 -4.72 10.79
N ALA A 193 -11.29 -3.53 11.27
CA ALA A 193 -10.91 -3.30 12.66
C ALA A 193 -11.91 -2.34 13.33
N ASP A 194 -12.53 -2.80 14.41
CA ASP A 194 -13.46 -2.03 15.24
C ASP A 194 -12.76 -1.65 16.56
N LEU A 195 -12.69 -0.35 16.84
CA LEU A 195 -12.12 0.21 18.05
C LEU A 195 -13.27 0.66 18.98
N LEU A 196 -13.29 0.14 20.19
CA LEU A 196 -14.34 0.34 21.20
C LEU A 196 -13.75 1.14 22.37
N GLU A 197 -13.77 2.46 22.28
CA GLU A 197 -13.13 3.35 23.26
C GLU A 197 -11.67 2.92 23.55
N HIS A 198 -10.94 2.64 22.48
CA HIS A 198 -9.57 2.14 22.57
C HIS A 198 -8.62 3.25 23.01
N ASP A 199 -7.96 3.04 24.16
CA ASP A 199 -7.02 4.01 24.69
C ASP A 199 -5.74 4.07 23.88
N VAL A 200 -5.33 5.31 23.53
CA VAL A 200 -4.12 5.63 22.77
C VAL A 200 -3.29 6.59 23.61
N PRO A 201 -2.23 6.12 24.26
CA PRO A 201 -1.34 6.98 25.05
C PRO A 201 -0.71 8.08 24.22
N ALA A 202 -0.49 9.26 24.81
CA ALA A 202 0.15 10.39 24.12
C ALA A 202 1.51 10.03 23.50
N GLN A 203 2.26 9.12 24.13
CA GLN A 203 3.55 8.64 23.64
C GLN A 203 3.48 7.85 22.32
N ARG A 204 2.30 7.44 21.89
CA ARG A 204 2.06 6.70 20.64
C ARG A 204 1.58 7.59 19.50
N VAL A 205 1.31 8.87 19.79
CA VAL A 205 0.80 9.84 18.79
C VAL A 205 1.95 10.33 17.93
N THR A 206 1.85 10.12 16.62
CA THR A 206 2.85 10.59 15.65
C THR A 206 2.60 12.03 15.22
N SER A 207 1.33 12.44 15.12
CA SER A 207 0.96 13.82 14.80
C SER A 207 -0.49 14.15 15.14
N VAL A 208 -0.76 15.43 15.39
CA VAL A 208 -2.10 16.00 15.50
C VAL A 208 -2.13 17.27 14.64
N GLY A 209 -3.07 17.35 13.71
CA GLY A 209 -3.18 18.51 12.83
C GLY A 209 -4.59 18.70 12.29
N PRO A 210 -4.87 19.78 11.56
CA PRO A 210 -6.19 20.00 11.00
C PRO A 210 -6.50 18.97 9.91
N TYR A 211 -7.69 18.36 9.97
CA TYR A 211 -8.21 17.61 8.83
C TYR A 211 -8.61 18.60 7.72
N ARG A 212 -8.09 18.37 6.53
CA ARG A 212 -8.45 19.17 5.35
C ARG A 212 -9.18 18.27 4.36
N GLU A 213 -10.43 18.57 4.12
CA GLU A 213 -11.18 17.95 3.04
C GLU A 213 -10.74 18.59 1.72
N GLY A 214 -10.38 17.78 0.76
CA GLY A 214 -9.87 18.28 -0.50
C GLY A 214 -9.39 17.16 -1.43
N PRO A 215 -8.83 17.53 -2.59
CA PRO A 215 -8.23 16.57 -3.50
C PRO A 215 -7.09 15.82 -2.82
N VAL A 216 -6.92 14.56 -3.18
CA VAL A 216 -5.78 13.74 -2.70
C VAL A 216 -4.49 14.36 -3.25
N PRO A 217 -3.46 14.54 -2.42
CA PRO A 217 -2.13 14.91 -2.92
C PRO A 217 -1.64 13.95 -4.02
N PRO A 218 -0.80 14.43 -4.96
CA PRO A 218 -0.33 13.58 -6.07
C PRO A 218 0.49 12.37 -5.63
N GLU A 219 1.29 12.48 -4.57
CA GLU A 219 2.23 11.46 -4.14
C GLU A 219 1.54 10.12 -3.76
N PRO A 220 0.50 10.08 -2.90
CA PRO A 220 -0.25 8.84 -2.66
C PRO A 220 -0.82 8.23 -3.94
N LEU A 221 -1.32 9.04 -4.88
CA LEU A 221 -1.87 8.54 -6.14
C LEU A 221 -0.77 7.93 -7.02
N ARG A 222 0.44 8.52 -7.01
CA ARG A 222 1.60 7.99 -7.72
C ARG A 222 2.04 6.62 -7.14
N ILE A 223 2.05 6.47 -5.80
CA ILE A 223 2.34 5.17 -5.16
C ILE A 223 1.26 4.14 -5.50
N HIS A 224 -0.02 4.51 -5.49
CA HIS A 224 -1.09 3.60 -5.89
C HIS A 224 -0.94 3.17 -7.36
N ALA A 225 -0.54 4.07 -8.24
CA ALA A 225 -0.25 3.74 -9.64
C ALA A 225 0.97 2.84 -9.78
N ALA A 226 2.02 3.00 -8.97
CA ALA A 226 3.22 2.17 -8.99
C ALA A 226 2.89 0.68 -8.79
N LEU A 227 1.93 0.37 -7.92
CA LEU A 227 1.46 -1.00 -7.71
C LEU A 227 0.87 -1.60 -9.00
N ALA A 228 0.02 -0.84 -9.71
CA ALA A 228 -0.58 -1.29 -10.97
C ALA A 228 0.45 -1.40 -12.10
N LEU A 229 1.37 -0.41 -12.19
CA LEU A 229 2.46 -0.43 -13.18
C LEU A 229 3.37 -1.64 -13.00
N GLY A 230 3.65 -2.06 -11.76
CA GLY A 230 4.43 -3.28 -11.48
C GLY A 230 3.76 -4.53 -12.05
N VAL A 231 2.45 -4.68 -11.87
CA VAL A 231 1.67 -5.79 -12.47
C VAL A 231 1.73 -5.74 -14.00
N ALA A 232 1.53 -4.56 -14.60
CA ALA A 232 1.63 -4.36 -16.04
C ALA A 232 3.02 -4.75 -16.57
N MET A 233 4.09 -4.29 -15.91
CA MET A 233 5.47 -4.65 -16.25
C MET A 233 5.69 -6.16 -16.27
N ARG A 234 5.18 -6.88 -15.26
CA ARG A 234 5.30 -8.34 -15.22
C ARG A 234 4.54 -9.01 -16.38
N CYS A 235 3.34 -8.54 -16.67
CA CYS A 235 2.57 -9.06 -17.80
C CYS A 235 3.30 -8.83 -19.15
N CYS A 236 3.83 -7.63 -19.38
CA CYS A 236 4.61 -7.32 -20.59
C CYS A 236 5.85 -8.20 -20.68
N ARG A 237 6.61 -8.39 -19.61
CA ARG A 237 7.78 -9.29 -19.60
C ARG A 237 7.43 -10.73 -19.98
N LEU A 238 6.27 -11.24 -19.52
CA LEU A 238 5.81 -12.60 -19.84
C LEU A 238 5.28 -12.73 -21.25
N LEU A 239 4.72 -11.66 -21.82
CA LEU A 239 4.26 -11.60 -23.22
C LEU A 239 5.42 -11.47 -24.22
N GLY A 240 6.56 -10.91 -23.78
CA GLY A 240 7.60 -10.41 -24.65
C GLY A 240 7.33 -8.96 -25.08
N ALA A 241 8.13 -8.43 -26.02
CA ALA A 241 7.99 -7.06 -26.48
C ALA A 241 6.61 -6.79 -27.12
N THR A 242 5.92 -5.78 -26.61
CA THR A 242 4.57 -5.40 -27.06
C THR A 242 4.44 -3.87 -27.15
N PRO A 243 3.47 -3.33 -27.91
CA PRO A 243 3.14 -1.90 -27.88
C PRO A 243 2.74 -1.37 -26.50
N LEU A 244 2.34 -2.27 -25.57
CA LEU A 244 2.02 -1.89 -24.19
C LEU A 244 3.24 -1.37 -23.43
N ASP A 245 4.47 -1.76 -23.81
CA ASP A 245 5.70 -1.26 -23.17
C ASP A 245 5.88 0.26 -23.37
N GLU A 246 5.60 0.76 -24.57
CA GLU A 246 5.64 2.20 -24.86
C GLU A 246 4.54 2.95 -24.11
N GLU A 247 3.34 2.37 -24.06
CA GLU A 247 2.23 2.96 -23.33
C GLU A 247 2.50 3.01 -21.84
N LEU A 248 3.07 1.95 -21.26
CA LEU A 248 3.49 1.88 -19.87
C LEU A 248 4.52 2.99 -19.55
N ALA A 249 5.50 3.19 -20.44
CA ALA A 249 6.49 4.25 -20.28
C ALA A 249 5.86 5.64 -20.33
N ARG A 250 4.90 5.88 -21.23
CA ARG A 250 4.15 7.14 -21.35
C ARG A 250 3.31 7.42 -20.09
N VAL A 251 2.57 6.42 -19.59
CA VAL A 251 1.75 6.57 -18.38
C VAL A 251 2.63 6.86 -17.15
N ARG A 252 3.79 6.18 -17.04
CA ARG A 252 4.76 6.46 -15.98
C ARG A 252 5.27 7.90 -16.04
N ALA A 253 5.67 8.37 -17.23
CA ALA A 253 6.15 9.74 -17.41
C ALA A 253 5.09 10.80 -17.05
N GLU A 254 3.81 10.53 -17.30
CA GLU A 254 2.71 11.40 -16.90
C GLU A 254 2.53 11.43 -15.37
N LEU A 255 2.60 10.27 -14.73
CA LEU A 255 2.51 10.13 -13.27
C LEU A 255 3.68 10.82 -12.54
N ASP A 256 4.88 10.76 -13.12
CA ASP A 256 6.09 11.33 -12.54
C ASP A 256 6.11 12.86 -12.53
N ARG A 257 5.21 13.51 -13.29
CA ARG A 257 5.02 14.97 -13.23
C ARG A 257 4.37 15.44 -11.94
N LEU A 258 3.67 14.56 -11.23
CA LEU A 258 2.93 14.86 -10.00
C LEU A 258 1.97 16.05 -10.16
N ASP A 259 1.41 16.25 -11.36
CA ASP A 259 0.50 17.35 -11.66
C ASP A 259 -0.88 17.08 -11.03
N PRO A 260 -1.35 17.89 -10.08
CA PRO A 260 -2.65 17.72 -9.43
C PRO A 260 -3.84 17.70 -10.42
N ALA A 261 -3.70 18.33 -11.60
CA ALA A 261 -4.75 18.38 -12.61
C ALA A 261 -4.89 17.06 -13.39
N THR A 262 -3.79 16.35 -13.61
CA THR A 262 -3.77 15.14 -14.48
C THR A 262 -3.54 13.84 -13.74
N ILE A 263 -3.01 13.88 -12.51
CA ILE A 263 -2.59 12.68 -11.75
C ILE A 263 -3.71 11.65 -11.55
N GLN A 264 -4.96 12.09 -11.38
CA GLN A 264 -6.08 11.17 -11.20
C GLN A 264 -6.40 10.40 -12.48
N ALA A 265 -6.32 11.06 -13.63
CA ALA A 265 -6.48 10.42 -14.94
C ALA A 265 -5.31 9.48 -15.23
N ALA A 266 -4.07 9.92 -14.98
CA ALA A 266 -2.87 9.10 -15.16
C ALA A 266 -2.88 7.85 -14.25
N ARG A 267 -3.35 7.98 -13.01
CA ARG A 267 -3.57 6.82 -12.12
C ARG A 267 -4.61 5.86 -12.68
N GLY A 268 -5.69 6.38 -13.28
CA GLY A 268 -6.69 5.59 -13.98
C GLY A 268 -6.08 4.81 -15.16
N SER A 269 -5.27 5.49 -15.98
CA SER A 269 -4.54 4.88 -17.11
C SER A 269 -3.61 3.76 -16.66
N ALA A 270 -2.91 3.92 -15.51
CA ALA A 270 -2.07 2.85 -14.97
C ALA A 270 -2.86 1.58 -14.64
N GLY A 271 -4.03 1.71 -14.02
CA GLY A 271 -4.90 0.56 -13.73
C GLY A 271 -5.47 -0.08 -15.00
N GLU A 272 -5.84 0.72 -15.99
CA GLU A 272 -6.38 0.26 -17.28
C GLU A 272 -5.32 -0.48 -18.09
N VAL A 273 -4.11 0.06 -18.23
CA VAL A 273 -2.99 -0.61 -18.90
C VAL A 273 -2.65 -1.94 -18.20
N ALA A 274 -2.66 -1.97 -16.86
CA ALA A 274 -2.42 -3.20 -16.12
C ALA A 274 -3.49 -4.27 -16.44
N LEU A 275 -4.76 -3.87 -16.50
CA LEU A 275 -5.85 -4.80 -16.83
C LEU A 275 -5.72 -5.32 -18.27
N ARG A 276 -5.41 -4.45 -19.24
CA ARG A 276 -5.21 -4.87 -20.64
C ARG A 276 -4.00 -5.79 -20.79
N ALA A 277 -2.90 -5.49 -20.15
CA ALA A 277 -1.70 -6.32 -20.17
C ALA A 277 -1.98 -7.71 -19.56
N ALA A 278 -2.68 -7.76 -18.44
CA ALA A 278 -3.06 -9.01 -17.79
C ALA A 278 -4.07 -9.82 -18.62
N ALA A 279 -5.05 -9.15 -19.26
CA ALA A 279 -5.99 -9.80 -20.17
C ALA A 279 -5.29 -10.35 -21.41
N ALA A 280 -4.35 -9.59 -22.01
CA ALA A 280 -3.56 -10.07 -23.14
C ALA A 280 -2.71 -11.30 -22.75
N LEU A 281 -2.10 -11.29 -21.57
CA LEU A 281 -1.37 -12.45 -21.06
C LEU A 281 -2.29 -13.67 -20.87
N ALA A 282 -3.49 -13.47 -20.32
CA ALA A 282 -4.46 -14.56 -20.14
C ALA A 282 -4.87 -15.16 -21.48
N VAL A 283 -5.11 -14.34 -22.51
CA VAL A 283 -5.41 -14.80 -23.86
C VAL A 283 -4.23 -15.56 -24.47
N ALA A 284 -3.02 -15.03 -24.35
CA ALA A 284 -1.81 -15.69 -24.85
C ALA A 284 -1.52 -17.04 -24.16
N THR A 285 -1.84 -17.14 -22.86
CA THR A 285 -1.71 -18.38 -22.09
C THR A 285 -2.80 -19.41 -22.45
N GLY A 286 -3.94 -18.94 -22.95
CA GLY A 286 -5.10 -19.77 -23.29
C GLY A 286 -5.82 -20.33 -22.07
N SER A 287 -6.46 -21.48 -22.18
CA SER A 287 -7.30 -22.09 -21.13
C SER A 287 -6.53 -22.40 -19.82
N ARG A 288 -5.22 -22.50 -19.86
CA ARG A 288 -4.40 -22.65 -18.64
C ARG A 288 -4.56 -21.45 -17.70
N SER A 289 -4.84 -20.26 -18.23
CA SER A 289 -5.11 -19.07 -17.44
C SER A 289 -6.35 -19.17 -16.53
N LEU A 290 -7.14 -20.22 -16.65
CA LEU A 290 -8.29 -20.51 -15.78
C LEU A 290 -7.92 -21.40 -14.58
N LEU A 291 -6.71 -21.96 -14.56
CA LEU A 291 -6.27 -22.87 -13.51
C LEU A 291 -5.76 -22.07 -12.30
N VAL A 292 -6.22 -22.43 -11.11
CA VAL A 292 -5.61 -21.97 -9.85
C VAL A 292 -4.14 -22.43 -9.85
N GLY A 293 -3.21 -21.52 -9.59
CA GLY A 293 -1.77 -21.81 -9.65
C GLY A 293 -1.11 -21.46 -11.00
N ASP A 294 -1.81 -20.76 -11.90
CA ASP A 294 -1.20 -20.13 -13.07
C ASP A 294 -1.02 -18.61 -12.84
N HIS A 295 0.13 -18.08 -13.28
CA HIS A 295 0.43 -16.64 -13.09
C HIS A 295 -0.54 -15.72 -13.84
N ALA A 296 -1.07 -16.14 -15.02
CA ALA A 296 -1.95 -15.30 -15.79
C ALA A 296 -3.25 -14.99 -15.01
N GLN A 297 -3.88 -16.03 -14.38
CA GLN A 297 -5.07 -15.80 -13.57
C GLN A 297 -4.78 -14.99 -12.29
N ARG A 298 -3.60 -15.17 -11.67
CA ARG A 298 -3.20 -14.36 -10.51
C ARG A 298 -3.06 -12.89 -10.92
N LEU A 299 -2.31 -12.62 -12.00
CA LEU A 299 -2.02 -11.26 -12.47
C LEU A 299 -3.28 -10.51 -12.92
N ILE A 300 -4.29 -11.20 -13.50
CA ILE A 300 -5.55 -10.53 -13.86
C ILE A 300 -6.35 -10.10 -12.61
N ARG A 301 -6.31 -10.88 -11.53
CA ARG A 301 -6.93 -10.50 -10.25
C ARG A 301 -6.14 -9.37 -9.56
N GLU A 302 -4.83 -9.39 -9.63
CA GLU A 302 -3.97 -8.29 -9.15
C GLU A 302 -4.19 -7.00 -9.94
N ALA A 303 -4.36 -7.08 -11.26
CA ALA A 303 -4.70 -5.93 -12.10
C ALA A 303 -6.08 -5.34 -11.74
N LEU A 304 -7.08 -6.19 -11.48
CA LEU A 304 -8.38 -5.75 -10.97
C LEU A 304 -8.23 -5.01 -9.63
N PHE A 305 -7.42 -5.53 -8.70
CA PHE A 305 -7.13 -4.82 -7.46
C PHE A 305 -6.52 -3.44 -7.72
N GLY A 306 -5.49 -3.36 -8.56
CA GLY A 306 -4.84 -2.08 -8.94
C GLY A 306 -5.81 -1.08 -9.57
N LEU A 307 -6.83 -1.56 -10.28
CA LEU A 307 -7.86 -0.73 -10.88
C LEU A 307 -8.82 -0.12 -9.85
N VAL A 308 -9.23 -0.89 -8.82
CA VAL A 308 -10.29 -0.49 -7.86
C VAL A 308 -9.78 -0.01 -6.51
N TYR A 309 -8.51 -0.30 -6.16
CA TYR A 309 -7.95 0.05 -4.87
C TYR A 309 -7.92 1.55 -4.62
N ALA A 310 -8.32 1.96 -3.42
CA ALA A 310 -8.29 3.35 -2.94
C ALA A 310 -8.98 4.38 -3.88
N LEU A 311 -9.94 3.96 -4.68
CA LEU A 311 -10.72 4.86 -5.53
C LEU A 311 -11.54 5.82 -4.68
N ARG A 312 -11.31 7.12 -4.91
CA ARG A 312 -12.19 8.21 -4.46
C ARG A 312 -13.08 8.67 -5.62
N PRO A 313 -14.11 9.47 -5.38
CA PRO A 313 -15.05 9.86 -6.44
C PRO A 313 -14.37 10.35 -7.72
N GLY A 314 -13.43 11.30 -7.63
CA GLY A 314 -12.72 11.82 -8.81
C GLY A 314 -11.88 10.78 -9.55
N SER A 315 -11.13 9.94 -8.82
CA SER A 315 -10.34 8.86 -9.45
C SER A 315 -11.25 7.78 -10.05
N ARG A 316 -12.38 7.46 -9.39
CA ARG A 316 -13.36 6.51 -9.91
C ARG A 316 -13.97 7.01 -11.22
N ASP A 317 -14.35 8.27 -11.28
CA ASP A 317 -14.97 8.84 -12.47
C ASP A 317 -13.96 8.88 -13.64
N ALA A 318 -12.69 9.21 -13.38
CA ALA A 318 -11.62 9.16 -14.38
C ALA A 318 -11.43 7.73 -14.93
N VAL A 319 -11.37 6.71 -14.07
CA VAL A 319 -11.28 5.30 -14.49
C VAL A 319 -12.49 4.89 -15.32
N LEU A 320 -13.71 5.26 -14.89
CA LEU A 320 -14.93 4.93 -15.63
C LEU A 320 -14.97 5.58 -17.01
N VAL A 321 -14.48 6.83 -17.14
CA VAL A 321 -14.37 7.50 -18.46
C VAL A 321 -13.46 6.71 -19.38
N GLN A 322 -12.28 6.29 -18.90
CA GLN A 322 -11.32 5.53 -19.70
C GLN A 322 -11.86 4.14 -20.12
N LEU A 323 -12.46 3.40 -19.19
CA LEU A 323 -13.01 2.07 -19.48
C LEU A 323 -14.21 2.10 -20.43
N ARG A 324 -14.91 3.25 -20.55
CA ARG A 324 -16.05 3.44 -21.44
C ARG A 324 -15.67 4.09 -22.77
N ALA A 325 -14.48 4.67 -22.87
CA ALA A 325 -13.99 5.19 -24.13
C ALA A 325 -13.82 4.03 -25.11
N ALA A 326 -14.41 4.17 -26.31
CA ALA A 326 -14.11 3.22 -27.38
C ALA A 326 -12.62 3.36 -27.78
N PRO A 327 -11.93 2.29 -28.16
CA PRO A 327 -10.56 2.35 -28.64
C PRO A 327 -10.45 3.17 -29.93
#